data_029474e3bd7276049cde8603b216fd96
#
_entry.id   029474e3bd7276049cde8603b216fd96
#
_cell.length_a   1.000
_cell.length_b   1.000
_cell.length_c   1.000
_cell.angle_alpha   90.00
_cell.angle_beta   90.00
_cell.angle_gamma   90.00
#
_symmetry.space_group_name_H-M   'P 1'
#
loop_
_entity.id
_entity.type
_entity.pdbx_description
1 polymer ?
#
loop_
_entity_poly.entity_id
_entity_poly.type
_entity_poly.pdbx_seq_one_letter_code
_entity_poly.pdbx_strand_id
1 'polypeptide(L)'
;MLNETPRTPRTPRRSTIRLTRRGRIALLATGAVAAIAVAVPLALSGEDDGRPEALTIPEGWRSTQVYDAVDKALGVPAGTTKKAAPKAGLKLPGEAGGNPEGYLFPATYPLGDKSTPQSVLSYMVNTANKKFNGPKPTAGAQQNAANLYQVVTIASIIEAEADNKEDMGKVARVIYNRLDHGMPLQMDSTLNYGLGRSTLATSDKDTKSDTPYNTYARMGLPPSPIGNPGEQAMKAAANPTQGDWLYFVTVKPGDTRFTADFTEQQKNVDEFNKNQAEAKKNG
;
A
#
# COMPACT_ATOMS: atom_id res chain seq x y z
N MET A 1 -4.71 63.39 31.45
CA MET A 1 -4.29 62.03 31.84
C MET A 1 -5.36 61.09 31.31
N LEU A 2 -5.12 60.51 30.14
CA LEU A 2 -6.04 59.59 29.46
C LEU A 2 -5.56 58.16 29.73
N ASN A 3 -6.41 57.38 30.34
CA ASN A 3 -6.15 56.00 30.80
C ASN A 3 -6.39 55.06 29.59
N GLU A 4 -5.30 54.56 28.99
CA GLU A 4 -5.38 53.51 27.94
C GLU A 4 -5.40 52.13 28.58
N THR A 5 -6.50 51.42 28.42
CA THR A 5 -6.63 50.00 28.77
C THR A 5 -5.89 49.12 27.76
N PRO A 6 -5.13 48.11 28.18
CA PRO A 6 -4.38 47.20 27.28
C PRO A 6 -5.35 46.29 26.51
N ARG A 7 -5.22 46.24 25.18
CA ARG A 7 -5.92 45.31 24.30
C ARG A 7 -5.34 43.89 24.46
N THR A 8 -6.17 42.98 24.89
CA THR A 8 -5.87 41.55 24.85
C THR A 8 -5.66 41.03 23.44
N PRO A 9 -4.65 40.18 23.18
CA PRO A 9 -4.43 39.58 21.85
C PRO A 9 -5.55 38.63 21.51
N ARG A 10 -6.16 38.82 20.35
CA ARG A 10 -7.15 37.90 19.75
C ARG A 10 -6.46 36.61 19.32
N THR A 11 -6.83 35.50 19.93
CA THR A 11 -6.49 34.16 19.44
C THR A 11 -7.06 33.96 18.04
N PRO A 12 -6.27 33.36 17.11
CA PRO A 12 -6.78 33.05 15.78
C PRO A 12 -7.89 32.00 15.88
N ARG A 13 -9.06 32.34 15.33
CA ARG A 13 -10.17 31.39 15.16
C ARG A 13 -9.69 30.26 14.27
N ARG A 14 -9.61 29.06 14.81
CA ARG A 14 -9.50 27.83 14.03
C ARG A 14 -10.76 27.74 13.14
N SER A 15 -10.60 27.93 11.84
CA SER A 15 -11.64 27.65 10.87
C SER A 15 -11.76 26.12 10.76
N THR A 16 -12.75 25.56 11.41
CA THR A 16 -13.19 24.19 11.14
C THR A 16 -13.89 24.19 9.80
N ILE A 17 -13.18 23.81 8.74
CA ILE A 17 -13.76 23.60 7.42
C ILE A 17 -14.69 22.40 7.55
N ARG A 18 -16.01 22.66 7.63
CA ARG A 18 -17.03 21.61 7.54
C ARG A 18 -17.20 21.25 6.08
N LEU A 19 -16.57 20.15 5.66
CA LEU A 19 -16.83 19.55 4.35
C LEU A 19 -18.31 19.21 4.23
N THR A 20 -18.93 19.65 3.14
CA THR A 20 -20.30 19.26 2.81
C THR A 20 -20.35 17.78 2.47
N ARG A 21 -21.54 17.16 2.60
CA ARG A 21 -21.76 15.73 2.33
C ARG A 21 -21.25 15.30 0.93
N ARG A 22 -21.26 16.20 -0.06
CA ARG A 22 -20.73 16.00 -1.41
C ARG A 22 -19.19 16.06 -1.46
N GLY A 23 -18.55 16.93 -0.68
CA GLY A 23 -17.08 17.00 -0.62
C GLY A 23 -16.41 15.83 0.10
N ARG A 24 -17.15 15.07 0.93
CA ARG A 24 -16.63 13.87 1.61
C ARG A 24 -16.64 12.66 0.70
N ILE A 25 -17.57 12.54 -0.23
CA ILE A 25 -17.62 11.47 -1.23
C ILE A 25 -16.47 11.63 -2.24
N ALA A 26 -15.98 12.84 -2.40
CA ALA A 26 -14.96 13.20 -3.37
C ALA A 26 -13.51 12.82 -3.00
N LEU A 27 -13.25 12.42 -1.75
CA LEU A 27 -11.94 11.94 -1.30
C LEU A 27 -11.76 10.42 -1.52
N LEU A 28 -12.78 9.73 -2.03
CA LEU A 28 -12.83 8.26 -2.20
C LEU A 28 -12.37 7.78 -3.58
N ALA A 29 -11.68 8.61 -4.34
CA ALA A 29 -11.21 8.25 -5.66
C ALA A 29 -9.80 7.66 -5.59
N THR A 30 -9.71 6.42 -5.20
CA THR A 30 -8.50 5.63 -5.38
C THR A 30 -8.53 4.88 -6.69
N GLY A 31 -7.38 4.83 -7.32
CA GLY A 31 -7.19 4.11 -8.56
C GLY A 31 -7.71 2.69 -8.50
N ALA A 32 -8.45 2.29 -9.49
CA ALA A 32 -8.80 0.91 -9.71
C ALA A 32 -7.51 0.16 -10.09
N VAL A 33 -6.79 -0.37 -9.11
CA VAL A 33 -5.87 -1.46 -9.39
C VAL A 33 -6.77 -2.61 -9.85
N ALA A 34 -6.94 -2.74 -11.14
CA ALA A 34 -7.43 -3.98 -11.70
C ALA A 34 -6.44 -5.05 -11.25
N ALA A 35 -6.82 -5.84 -10.26
CA ALA A 35 -6.15 -7.09 -9.99
C ALA A 35 -6.31 -7.91 -11.29
N ILE A 36 -5.37 -7.71 -12.22
CA ILE A 36 -5.19 -8.62 -13.33
C ILE A 36 -4.79 -9.92 -12.63
N ALA A 37 -5.78 -10.78 -12.44
CA ALA A 37 -5.53 -12.18 -12.20
C ALA A 37 -4.85 -12.67 -13.49
N VAL A 38 -3.55 -12.47 -13.59
CA VAL A 38 -2.73 -13.17 -14.56
C VAL A 38 -2.82 -14.62 -14.12
N ALA A 39 -3.75 -15.35 -14.75
CA ALA A 39 -3.72 -16.78 -14.74
C ALA A 39 -2.41 -17.16 -15.46
N VAL A 40 -1.32 -17.25 -14.72
CA VAL A 40 -0.09 -17.85 -15.21
C VAL A 40 -0.43 -19.30 -15.46
N PRO A 41 -0.36 -19.78 -16.72
CA PRO A 41 -0.56 -21.19 -16.97
C PRO A 41 0.48 -21.96 -16.17
N LEU A 42 0.02 -22.83 -15.27
CA LEU A 42 0.86 -23.84 -14.64
C LEU A 42 1.39 -24.72 -15.78
N ALA A 43 2.63 -24.54 -16.18
CA ALA A 43 3.29 -25.46 -17.09
C ALA A 43 3.50 -26.79 -16.36
N LEU A 44 2.63 -27.75 -16.65
CA LEU A 44 2.79 -29.14 -16.24
C LEU A 44 3.71 -29.83 -17.26
N SER A 45 4.91 -30.17 -16.87
CA SER A 45 5.74 -31.11 -17.63
C SER A 45 6.51 -31.99 -16.64
N GLY A 46 6.15 -33.28 -16.63
CA GLY A 46 6.83 -34.35 -15.90
C GLY A 46 5.85 -35.22 -15.09
N GLU A 47 5.84 -36.53 -15.32
CA GLU A 47 5.22 -37.53 -14.44
C GLU A 47 5.96 -37.52 -13.12
N ASP A 48 5.52 -36.68 -12.19
CA ASP A 48 5.92 -36.67 -10.80
C ASP A 48 4.77 -36.12 -9.97
N ASP A 49 4.55 -36.58 -8.79
CA ASP A 49 3.36 -36.42 -7.87
C ASP A 49 2.48 -35.18 -7.96
N GLY A 50 2.47 -34.47 -9.09
CA GLY A 50 1.57 -33.35 -9.44
C GLY A 50 1.93 -32.02 -8.76
N ARG A 51 3.10 -31.88 -8.12
CA ARG A 51 3.56 -30.63 -7.54
C ARG A 51 4.23 -29.73 -8.59
N PRO A 52 3.99 -28.42 -8.57
CA PRO A 52 4.69 -27.50 -9.48
C PRO A 52 6.17 -27.41 -9.09
N GLU A 53 7.08 -27.38 -10.07
CA GLU A 53 8.51 -27.17 -9.85
C GLU A 53 8.85 -25.77 -9.33
N ALA A 54 7.95 -24.82 -9.47
CA ALA A 54 8.15 -23.44 -9.04
C ALA A 54 6.83 -22.78 -8.61
N LEU A 55 6.92 -21.85 -7.65
CA LEU A 55 5.84 -21.01 -7.15
C LEU A 55 6.12 -19.55 -7.51
N THR A 56 5.23 -18.92 -8.28
CA THR A 56 5.29 -17.48 -8.58
C THR A 56 4.39 -16.71 -7.63
N ILE A 57 4.96 -15.70 -6.96
CA ILE A 57 4.26 -14.76 -6.09
C ILE A 57 4.20 -13.41 -6.79
N PRO A 58 3.02 -12.90 -7.14
CA PRO A 58 2.83 -11.58 -7.71
C PRO A 58 3.14 -10.45 -6.73
N GLU A 59 3.48 -9.27 -7.27
CA GLU A 59 3.61 -8.02 -6.52
C GLU A 59 2.26 -7.63 -5.89
N GLY A 60 2.29 -6.96 -4.75
CA GLY A 60 1.12 -6.49 -4.03
C GLY A 60 0.33 -7.55 -3.24
N TRP A 61 0.66 -8.83 -3.36
CA TRP A 61 -0.03 -9.88 -2.61
C TRP A 61 0.17 -9.70 -1.10
N ARG A 62 -0.90 -9.98 -0.35
CA ARG A 62 -0.86 -10.03 1.12
C ARG A 62 -0.29 -11.36 1.58
N SER A 63 0.26 -11.38 2.78
CA SER A 63 0.80 -12.62 3.40
C SER A 63 -0.21 -13.75 3.40
N THR A 64 -1.50 -13.47 3.59
CA THR A 64 -2.56 -14.50 3.54
C THR A 64 -2.66 -15.17 2.18
N GLN A 65 -2.60 -14.40 1.08
CA GLN A 65 -2.61 -14.93 -0.28
C GLN A 65 -1.35 -15.75 -0.57
N VAL A 66 -0.20 -15.28 -0.07
CA VAL A 66 1.07 -16.03 -0.19
C VAL A 66 0.97 -17.36 0.55
N TYR A 67 0.42 -17.39 1.77
CA TYR A 67 0.25 -18.65 2.53
C TYR A 67 -0.63 -19.65 1.81
N ASP A 68 -1.77 -19.19 1.27
CA ASP A 68 -2.69 -20.05 0.52
C ASP A 68 -2.02 -20.62 -0.76
N ALA A 69 -1.21 -19.81 -1.43
CA ALA A 69 -0.46 -20.24 -2.61
C ALA A 69 0.63 -21.27 -2.27
N VAL A 70 1.33 -21.06 -1.15
CA VAL A 70 2.34 -22.03 -0.66
C VAL A 70 1.67 -23.34 -0.27
N ASP A 71 0.54 -23.31 0.46
CA ASP A 71 -0.20 -24.51 0.83
C ASP A 71 -0.61 -25.30 -0.42
N LYS A 72 -1.17 -24.61 -1.42
CA LYS A 72 -1.57 -25.22 -2.68
C LYS A 72 -0.39 -25.81 -3.45
N ALA A 73 0.71 -25.08 -3.56
CA ALA A 73 1.89 -25.52 -4.32
C ALA A 73 2.61 -26.73 -3.66
N LEU A 74 2.59 -26.80 -2.34
CA LEU A 74 3.17 -27.93 -1.60
C LEU A 74 2.21 -29.10 -1.40
N GLY A 75 0.94 -28.99 -1.81
CA GLY A 75 -0.07 -30.02 -1.61
C GLY A 75 -0.39 -30.27 -0.14
N VAL A 76 -0.25 -29.28 0.73
CA VAL A 76 -0.55 -29.38 2.16
C VAL A 76 -1.93 -28.79 2.49
N PRO A 77 -2.56 -29.21 3.62
CA PRO A 77 -3.85 -28.67 4.00
C PRO A 77 -3.86 -27.14 4.16
N ALA A 78 -4.96 -26.49 3.74
CA ALA A 78 -5.13 -25.03 3.87
C ALA A 78 -4.88 -24.54 5.31
N GLY A 79 -4.15 -23.43 5.44
CA GLY A 79 -3.76 -22.82 6.72
C GLY A 79 -2.50 -23.45 7.36
N THR A 80 -1.88 -24.46 6.73
CA THR A 80 -0.63 -25.06 7.22
C THR A 80 0.50 -24.03 7.24
N THR A 81 0.70 -23.30 6.16
CA THR A 81 1.74 -22.25 6.05
C THR A 81 1.49 -21.10 7.04
N LYS A 82 0.24 -20.66 7.21
CA LYS A 82 -0.12 -19.65 8.21
C LYS A 82 0.26 -20.07 9.62
N LYS A 83 0.01 -21.34 9.98
CA LYS A 83 0.38 -21.91 11.30
C LYS A 83 1.90 -22.09 11.45
N ALA A 84 2.60 -22.32 10.35
CA ALA A 84 4.05 -22.52 10.34
C ALA A 84 4.83 -21.19 10.43
N ALA A 85 4.30 -20.09 9.89
CA ALA A 85 4.98 -18.80 9.79
C ALA A 85 5.57 -18.28 11.12
N PRO A 86 4.86 -18.28 12.27
CA PRO A 86 5.43 -17.82 13.54
C PRO A 86 6.60 -18.67 14.05
N LYS A 87 6.70 -19.92 13.59
CA LYS A 87 7.74 -20.88 13.99
C LYS A 87 8.85 -21.01 12.95
N ALA A 88 8.78 -20.29 11.85
CA ALA A 88 9.70 -20.43 10.73
C ALA A 88 11.07 -19.74 10.96
N GLY A 89 11.26 -19.03 12.08
CA GLY A 89 12.52 -18.35 12.38
C GLY A 89 12.88 -17.29 11.33
N LEU A 90 11.89 -16.59 10.80
CA LEU A 90 12.05 -15.61 9.75
C LEU A 90 12.92 -14.42 10.21
N LYS A 91 13.91 -14.05 9.40
CA LYS A 91 14.83 -12.93 9.68
C LYS A 91 14.14 -11.60 9.36
N LEU A 92 13.18 -11.21 10.17
CA LEU A 92 12.44 -9.95 10.04
C LEU A 92 13.10 -8.84 10.88
N PRO A 93 12.92 -7.55 10.50
CA PRO A 93 13.32 -6.44 11.37
C PRO A 93 12.49 -6.44 12.67
N GLY A 94 13.05 -5.83 13.73
CA GLY A 94 12.40 -5.79 15.05
C GLY A 94 11.02 -5.13 15.01
N GLU A 95 10.87 -4.09 14.19
CA GLU A 95 9.63 -3.32 14.00
C GLU A 95 8.49 -4.18 13.43
N ALA A 96 8.80 -5.24 12.70
CA ALA A 96 7.79 -6.15 12.15
C ALA A 96 7.06 -6.97 13.22
N GLY A 97 7.62 -7.09 14.44
CA GLY A 97 6.99 -7.84 15.54
C GLY A 97 6.66 -9.29 15.19
N GLY A 98 7.42 -9.90 14.25
CA GLY A 98 7.16 -11.25 13.75
C GLY A 98 6.15 -11.34 12.61
N ASN A 99 5.55 -10.24 12.18
CA ASN A 99 4.67 -10.18 11.01
C ASN A 99 5.49 -10.11 9.72
N PRO A 100 5.41 -11.10 8.80
CA PRO A 100 6.17 -11.09 7.56
C PRO A 100 5.53 -10.26 6.43
N GLU A 101 4.43 -9.55 6.69
CA GLU A 101 3.81 -8.67 5.70
C GLU A 101 4.81 -7.64 5.17
N GLY A 102 4.92 -7.52 3.85
CA GLY A 102 5.91 -6.69 3.18
C GLY A 102 7.27 -7.38 2.93
N TYR A 103 7.52 -8.55 3.52
CA TYR A 103 8.78 -9.27 3.44
C TYR A 103 8.71 -10.63 2.73
N LEU A 104 7.54 -11.05 2.26
CA LEU A 104 7.39 -12.21 1.40
C LEU A 104 7.58 -11.79 -0.06
N PHE A 105 8.83 -11.53 -0.45
CA PHE A 105 9.19 -10.85 -1.70
C PHE A 105 8.54 -11.48 -2.93
N PRO A 106 7.92 -10.69 -3.84
CA PRO A 106 7.32 -11.20 -5.06
C PRO A 106 8.39 -11.67 -6.06
N ALA A 107 8.37 -12.95 -6.38
CA ALA A 107 9.29 -13.60 -7.32
C ALA A 107 8.80 -15.01 -7.65
N THR A 108 9.53 -15.71 -8.53
CA THR A 108 9.36 -17.14 -8.78
C THR A 108 10.36 -17.92 -7.94
N TYR A 109 9.87 -18.83 -7.13
CA TYR A 109 10.63 -19.65 -6.19
C TYR A 109 10.66 -21.09 -6.63
N PRO A 110 11.84 -21.72 -6.80
CA PRO A 110 11.93 -23.13 -7.11
C PRO A 110 11.39 -23.95 -5.94
N LEU A 111 10.62 -24.96 -6.25
CA LEU A 111 10.14 -25.96 -5.29
C LEU A 111 10.80 -27.30 -5.61
N GLY A 112 11.09 -28.06 -4.58
CA GLY A 112 11.62 -29.42 -4.69
C GLY A 112 10.99 -30.34 -3.63
N ASP A 113 11.26 -31.63 -3.68
CA ASP A 113 10.67 -32.66 -2.83
C ASP A 113 10.81 -32.39 -1.32
N LYS A 114 11.86 -31.66 -0.94
CA LYS A 114 12.12 -31.26 0.46
C LYS A 114 11.59 -29.88 0.84
N SER A 115 10.87 -29.24 -0.06
CA SER A 115 10.30 -27.92 0.24
C SER A 115 9.23 -28.04 1.33
N THR A 116 9.34 -27.17 2.33
CA THR A 116 8.38 -27.05 3.43
C THR A 116 7.86 -25.61 3.49
N PRO A 117 6.68 -25.35 4.09
CA PRO A 117 6.21 -24.00 4.31
C PRO A 117 7.27 -23.07 4.91
N GLN A 118 8.00 -23.56 5.93
CA GLN A 118 9.04 -22.79 6.60
C GLN A 118 10.21 -22.45 5.67
N SER A 119 10.69 -23.42 4.87
CA SER A 119 11.81 -23.18 3.96
C SER A 119 11.44 -22.20 2.85
N VAL A 120 10.23 -22.29 2.31
CA VAL A 120 9.72 -21.38 1.26
C VAL A 120 9.57 -19.95 1.82
N LEU A 121 8.93 -19.77 2.98
CA LEU A 121 8.82 -18.47 3.63
C LEU A 121 10.20 -17.87 3.96
N SER A 122 11.12 -18.68 4.47
CA SER A 122 12.49 -18.24 4.77
C SER A 122 13.22 -17.79 3.50
N TYR A 123 13.01 -18.46 2.37
CA TYR A 123 13.58 -18.07 1.09
C TYR A 123 13.03 -16.70 0.65
N MET A 124 11.70 -16.49 0.75
CA MET A 124 11.06 -15.22 0.41
C MET A 124 11.61 -14.07 1.26
N VAL A 125 11.67 -14.24 2.58
CA VAL A 125 12.20 -13.22 3.51
C VAL A 125 13.68 -12.94 3.27
N ASN A 126 14.49 -13.96 3.03
CA ASN A 126 15.91 -13.77 2.71
C ASN A 126 16.10 -13.03 1.38
N THR A 127 15.21 -13.26 0.40
CA THR A 127 15.20 -12.53 -0.87
C THR A 127 14.83 -11.07 -0.64
N ALA A 128 13.78 -10.79 0.16
CA ALA A 128 13.42 -9.44 0.56
C ALA A 128 14.61 -8.71 1.21
N ASN A 129 15.22 -9.33 2.22
CA ASN A 129 16.37 -8.74 2.92
C ASN A 129 17.53 -8.44 1.97
N LYS A 130 17.83 -9.34 1.02
CA LYS A 130 18.88 -9.10 0.01
C LYS A 130 18.55 -7.92 -0.90
N LYS A 131 17.28 -7.76 -1.29
CA LYS A 131 16.83 -6.68 -2.18
C LYS A 131 16.72 -5.35 -1.45
N PHE A 132 16.19 -5.34 -0.23
CA PHE A 132 15.86 -4.14 0.52
C PHE A 132 17.08 -3.56 1.25
N ASN A 133 18.00 -4.38 1.76
CA ASN A 133 19.22 -3.91 2.44
C ASN A 133 20.34 -3.50 1.46
N GLY A 134 20.02 -3.32 0.18
CA GLY A 134 20.98 -2.80 -0.80
C GLY A 134 21.31 -1.32 -0.54
N PRO A 135 22.44 -0.81 -1.11
CA PRO A 135 22.89 0.57 -0.89
C PRO A 135 21.85 1.63 -1.26
N LYS A 136 21.09 1.43 -2.34
CA LYS A 136 20.11 2.39 -2.84
C LYS A 136 18.89 2.54 -1.92
N PRO A 137 18.18 1.46 -1.52
CA PRO A 137 17.07 1.58 -0.57
C PRO A 137 17.51 2.17 0.77
N THR A 138 18.67 1.80 1.30
CA THR A 138 19.20 2.33 2.57
C THR A 138 19.50 3.83 2.47
N ALA A 139 20.18 4.28 1.41
CA ALA A 139 20.44 5.69 1.20
C ALA A 139 19.14 6.49 1.02
N GLY A 140 18.16 5.95 0.28
CA GLY A 140 16.87 6.57 0.09
C GLY A 140 16.08 6.70 1.40
N ALA A 141 16.12 5.69 2.27
CA ALA A 141 15.54 5.76 3.60
C ALA A 141 16.13 6.91 4.41
N GLN A 142 17.46 7.01 4.45
CA GLN A 142 18.15 8.11 5.16
C GLN A 142 17.82 9.49 4.60
N GLN A 143 17.77 9.64 3.28
CA GLN A 143 17.43 10.92 2.60
C GLN A 143 16.02 11.40 2.93
N ASN A 144 15.08 10.47 3.14
CA ASN A 144 13.69 10.80 3.45
C ASN A 144 13.39 10.71 4.96
N ALA A 145 14.41 10.71 5.83
CA ALA A 145 14.27 10.59 7.28
C ALA A 145 13.40 9.42 7.74
N ALA A 146 13.39 8.33 6.98
CA ALA A 146 12.64 7.13 7.25
C ALA A 146 13.57 5.95 7.57
N ASN A 147 13.12 5.00 8.37
CA ASN A 147 13.82 3.72 8.49
C ASN A 147 13.39 2.76 7.36
N LEU A 148 14.13 1.66 7.18
CA LEU A 148 13.86 0.72 6.08
C LEU A 148 12.46 0.08 6.19
N TYR A 149 11.97 -0.18 7.40
CA TYR A 149 10.63 -0.73 7.61
C TYR A 149 9.54 0.25 7.17
N GLN A 150 9.72 1.54 7.44
CA GLN A 150 8.84 2.60 6.95
C GLN A 150 8.88 2.71 5.42
N VAL A 151 10.06 2.57 4.79
CA VAL A 151 10.16 2.54 3.33
C VAL A 151 9.42 1.34 2.74
N VAL A 152 9.51 0.15 3.33
CA VAL A 152 8.73 -1.03 2.90
C VAL A 152 7.23 -0.78 3.09
N THR A 153 6.83 -0.14 4.19
CA THR A 153 5.43 0.22 4.44
C THR A 153 4.92 1.19 3.38
N ILE A 154 5.67 2.25 3.07
CA ILE A 154 5.33 3.21 1.99
C ILE A 154 5.28 2.49 0.64
N ALA A 155 6.26 1.64 0.34
CA ALA A 155 6.28 0.88 -0.91
C ALA A 155 5.04 -0.02 -1.07
N SER A 156 4.57 -0.64 0.02
CA SER A 156 3.36 -1.46 -0.03
C SER A 156 2.08 -0.65 -0.32
N ILE A 157 2.04 0.61 0.12
CA ILE A 157 0.96 1.54 -0.22
C ILE A 157 1.06 1.95 -1.68
N ILE A 158 2.26 2.35 -2.15
CA ILE A 158 2.52 2.73 -3.55
C ILE A 158 2.11 1.60 -4.49
N GLU A 159 2.47 0.35 -4.17
CA GLU A 159 2.10 -0.83 -4.95
C GLU A 159 0.59 -1.01 -5.08
N ALA A 160 -0.16 -0.63 -4.05
CA ALA A 160 -1.61 -0.75 -4.02
C ALA A 160 -2.34 0.46 -4.65
N GLU A 161 -1.71 1.63 -4.77
CA GLU A 161 -2.33 2.88 -5.22
C GLU A 161 -1.95 3.28 -6.66
N ALA A 162 -0.79 2.83 -7.17
CA ALA A 162 -0.31 3.25 -8.47
C ALA A 162 -0.66 2.25 -9.56
N ASP A 163 -1.37 2.69 -10.60
CA ASP A 163 -1.73 1.87 -11.75
C ASP A 163 -0.54 1.58 -12.69
N ASN A 164 0.50 2.41 -12.62
CA ASN A 164 1.66 2.30 -13.50
C ASN A 164 2.96 2.77 -12.81
N LYS A 165 4.10 2.37 -13.37
CA LYS A 165 5.43 2.64 -12.78
C LYS A 165 5.79 4.12 -12.76
N GLU A 166 5.29 4.91 -13.72
CA GLU A 166 5.60 6.34 -13.83
C GLU A 166 4.94 7.13 -12.70
N ASP A 167 3.76 6.72 -12.27
CA ASP A 167 3.05 7.38 -11.17
C ASP A 167 3.54 6.96 -9.79
N MET A 168 4.19 5.79 -9.65
CA MET A 168 4.70 5.31 -8.36
C MET A 168 5.57 6.36 -7.64
N GLY A 169 6.47 7.03 -8.37
CA GLY A 169 7.33 8.07 -7.81
C GLY A 169 6.57 9.31 -7.35
N LYS A 170 5.47 9.67 -8.03
CA LYS A 170 4.61 10.81 -7.66
C LYS A 170 3.72 10.45 -6.49
N VAL A 171 3.16 9.22 -6.44
CA VAL A 171 2.41 8.71 -5.27
C VAL A 171 3.31 8.69 -4.03
N ALA A 172 4.56 8.22 -4.17
CA ALA A 172 5.56 8.30 -3.11
C ALA A 172 5.74 9.74 -2.60
N ARG A 173 5.86 10.71 -3.51
CA ARG A 173 6.00 12.12 -3.16
C ARG A 173 4.79 12.65 -2.40
N VAL A 174 3.57 12.34 -2.84
CA VAL A 174 2.35 12.72 -2.12
C VAL A 174 2.36 12.17 -0.69
N ILE A 175 2.75 10.89 -0.51
CA ILE A 175 2.82 10.29 0.82
C ILE A 175 3.81 11.06 1.71
N TYR A 176 5.04 11.31 1.27
CA TYR A 176 6.03 12.06 2.04
C TYR A 176 5.58 13.49 2.31
N ASN A 177 5.07 14.21 1.32
CA ASN A 177 4.59 15.58 1.50
C ASN A 177 3.47 15.65 2.54
N ARG A 178 2.52 14.69 2.52
CA ARG A 178 1.46 14.63 3.54
C ARG A 178 2.00 14.33 4.92
N LEU A 179 2.97 13.41 5.06
CA LEU A 179 3.63 13.13 6.34
C LEU A 179 4.33 14.38 6.89
N ASP A 180 5.09 15.09 6.05
CA ASP A 180 5.82 16.30 6.41
C ASP A 180 4.88 17.45 6.83
N HIS A 181 3.70 17.55 6.21
CA HIS A 181 2.68 18.54 6.55
C HIS A 181 1.76 18.09 7.72
N GLY A 182 1.98 16.93 8.31
CA GLY A 182 1.11 16.38 9.34
C GLY A 182 -0.32 16.16 8.84
N MET A 183 -0.47 15.75 7.58
CA MET A 183 -1.75 15.44 6.97
C MET A 183 -2.05 13.93 7.07
N PRO A 184 -3.32 13.53 7.24
CA PRO A 184 -3.69 12.12 7.15
C PRO A 184 -3.45 11.62 5.72
N LEU A 185 -2.98 10.37 5.56
CA LEU A 185 -2.68 9.84 4.23
C LEU A 185 -3.94 9.60 3.39
N GLN A 186 -5.06 9.19 4.01
CA GLN A 186 -6.36 8.99 3.37
C GLN A 186 -6.30 8.01 2.18
N MET A 187 -5.64 6.87 2.39
CA MET A 187 -5.46 5.82 1.40
C MET A 187 -6.49 4.69 1.63
N ASP A 188 -7.31 4.40 0.62
CA ASP A 188 -8.33 3.34 0.70
C ASP A 188 -7.70 1.96 0.84
N SER A 189 -6.55 1.74 0.22
CA SER A 189 -5.80 0.49 0.31
C SER A 189 -5.47 0.12 1.75
N THR A 190 -5.03 1.08 2.56
CA THR A 190 -4.71 0.86 3.97
C THR A 190 -5.95 0.52 4.78
N LEU A 191 -7.03 1.26 4.56
CA LEU A 191 -8.31 1.02 5.22
C LEU A 191 -8.88 -0.36 4.87
N ASN A 192 -8.89 -0.72 3.59
CA ASN A 192 -9.36 -2.02 3.12
C ASN A 192 -8.50 -3.18 3.62
N TYR A 193 -7.19 -2.98 3.79
CA TYR A 193 -6.33 -3.96 4.45
C TYR A 193 -6.76 -4.17 5.91
N GLY A 194 -6.94 -3.08 6.67
CA GLY A 194 -7.36 -3.13 8.07
C GLY A 194 -8.74 -3.75 8.27
N LEU A 195 -9.63 -3.66 7.28
CA LEU A 195 -10.95 -4.29 7.25
C LEU A 195 -10.92 -5.74 6.73
N GLY A 196 -9.75 -6.27 6.38
CA GLY A 196 -9.59 -7.65 5.90
C GLY A 196 -10.23 -7.93 4.54
N ARG A 197 -10.43 -6.91 3.71
CA ARG A 197 -11.09 -7.04 2.39
C ARG A 197 -10.21 -6.51 1.27
N SER A 198 -10.44 -7.02 0.04
CA SER A 198 -9.72 -6.62 -1.19
C SER A 198 -10.61 -5.80 -2.13
N THR A 199 -11.70 -5.21 -1.64
CA THR A 199 -12.56 -4.35 -2.46
C THR A 199 -11.95 -2.97 -2.63
N LEU A 200 -12.19 -2.37 -3.78
CA LEU A 200 -11.75 -1.00 -4.10
C LEU A 200 -12.76 0.06 -3.61
N ALA A 201 -13.97 -0.36 -3.26
CA ALA A 201 -15.00 0.56 -2.81
C ALA A 201 -14.88 0.82 -1.31
N THR A 202 -14.68 2.07 -0.96
CA THR A 202 -14.71 2.57 0.43
C THR A 202 -15.91 3.47 0.62
N SER A 203 -16.69 3.27 1.68
CA SER A 203 -17.84 4.09 2.03
C SER A 203 -17.50 5.12 3.12
N ASP A 204 -18.32 6.16 3.25
CA ASP A 204 -18.22 7.13 4.37
C ASP A 204 -18.28 6.46 5.76
N LYS A 205 -18.94 5.30 5.86
CA LYS A 205 -18.97 4.51 7.09
C LYS A 205 -17.62 3.86 7.35
N ASP A 206 -16.99 3.34 6.32
CA ASP A 206 -15.68 2.68 6.43
C ASP A 206 -14.60 3.65 6.92
N THR A 207 -14.60 4.92 6.43
CA THR A 207 -13.62 5.93 6.85
C THR A 207 -13.73 6.33 8.33
N LYS A 208 -14.78 5.87 9.03
CA LYS A 208 -14.98 6.07 10.47
C LYS A 208 -14.67 4.82 11.30
N SER A 209 -14.26 3.73 10.65
CA SER A 209 -13.96 2.48 11.36
C SER A 209 -12.71 2.62 12.24
N ASP A 210 -12.75 2.00 13.41
CA ASP A 210 -11.63 2.02 14.34
C ASP A 210 -10.68 0.84 14.08
N THR A 211 -9.89 0.99 13.02
CA THR A 211 -8.77 0.09 12.72
C THR A 211 -7.45 0.87 12.76
N PRO A 212 -6.35 0.28 13.25
CA PRO A 212 -5.03 0.91 13.22
C PRO A 212 -4.56 1.31 11.80
N TYR A 213 -5.14 0.70 10.77
CA TYR A 213 -4.84 0.96 9.36
C TYR A 213 -5.71 2.08 8.74
N ASN A 214 -6.60 2.71 9.51
CA ASN A 214 -7.44 3.78 9.00
C ASN A 214 -6.68 5.09 8.90
N THR A 215 -6.05 5.33 7.76
CA THR A 215 -5.30 6.55 7.46
C THR A 215 -6.18 7.77 7.15
N TYR A 216 -7.50 7.65 7.20
CA TYR A 216 -8.44 8.78 7.22
C TYR A 216 -8.59 9.39 8.61
N ALA A 217 -8.58 8.54 9.64
CA ALA A 217 -8.79 8.94 11.02
C ALA A 217 -7.48 9.08 11.81
N ARG A 218 -6.41 8.41 11.36
CA ARG A 218 -5.11 8.35 12.04
C ARG A 218 -4.04 9.02 11.19
N MET A 219 -3.18 9.77 11.86
CA MET A 219 -2.01 10.42 11.27
C MET A 219 -0.85 9.43 11.13
N GLY A 220 0.02 9.68 10.17
CA GLY A 220 1.23 8.88 9.94
C GLY A 220 1.00 7.63 9.12
N LEU A 221 2.00 6.75 9.12
CA LEU A 221 1.97 5.47 8.43
C LEU A 221 1.12 4.45 9.20
N PRO A 222 0.51 3.48 8.51
CA PRO A 222 -0.09 2.33 9.17
C PRO A 222 0.97 1.52 9.94
N PRO A 223 0.57 0.68 10.91
CA PRO A 223 1.51 -0.02 11.78
C PRO A 223 2.39 -1.08 11.09
N SER A 224 1.99 -1.52 9.89
CA SER A 224 2.77 -2.46 9.08
C SER A 224 2.56 -2.21 7.59
N PRO A 225 3.38 -2.82 6.72
CA PRO A 225 3.04 -2.96 5.30
C PRO A 225 1.66 -3.60 5.12
N ILE A 226 1.00 -3.30 4.00
CA ILE A 226 -0.35 -3.77 3.64
C ILE A 226 -0.36 -4.81 2.50
N GLY A 227 0.82 -5.23 2.08
CA GLY A 227 1.09 -6.20 1.02
C GLY A 227 2.59 -6.29 0.77
N ASN A 228 2.99 -7.18 -0.13
CA ASN A 228 4.39 -7.42 -0.46
C ASN A 228 4.78 -6.61 -1.71
N PRO A 229 5.54 -5.51 -1.56
CA PRO A 229 5.86 -4.62 -2.67
C PRO A 229 6.90 -5.24 -3.60
N GLY A 230 6.81 -4.90 -4.88
CA GLY A 230 7.82 -5.19 -5.89
C GLY A 230 9.02 -4.24 -5.83
N GLU A 231 10.00 -4.52 -6.68
CA GLU A 231 11.25 -3.74 -6.74
C GLU A 231 11.01 -2.28 -7.19
N GLN A 232 10.02 -2.05 -8.05
CA GLN A 232 9.72 -0.71 -8.56
C GLN A 232 9.08 0.17 -7.48
N ALA A 233 8.13 -0.36 -6.71
CA ALA A 233 7.54 0.35 -5.58
C ALA A 233 8.57 0.67 -4.50
N MET A 234 9.47 -0.28 -4.19
CA MET A 234 10.60 -0.04 -3.29
C MET A 234 11.53 1.07 -3.79
N LYS A 235 11.84 1.09 -5.08
CA LYS A 235 12.65 2.15 -5.69
C LYS A 235 11.95 3.51 -5.62
N ALA A 236 10.66 3.56 -5.89
CA ALA A 236 9.85 4.78 -5.80
C ALA A 236 9.77 5.31 -4.37
N ALA A 237 9.55 4.44 -3.39
CA ALA A 237 9.54 4.80 -1.97
C ALA A 237 10.89 5.34 -1.49
N ALA A 238 12.00 4.73 -1.92
CA ALA A 238 13.34 5.19 -1.56
C ALA A 238 13.76 6.47 -2.30
N ASN A 239 13.27 6.71 -3.52
CA ASN A 239 13.65 7.83 -4.35
C ASN A 239 12.42 8.46 -5.03
N PRO A 240 11.57 9.18 -4.26
CA PRO A 240 10.35 9.79 -4.76
C PRO A 240 10.64 10.88 -5.81
N THR A 241 9.74 11.02 -6.78
CA THR A 241 9.81 12.09 -7.76
C THR A 241 9.75 13.46 -7.08
N GLN A 242 10.53 14.43 -7.55
CA GLN A 242 10.48 15.82 -7.06
C GLN A 242 9.12 16.46 -7.39
N GLY A 243 8.53 17.16 -6.42
CA GLY A 243 7.25 17.85 -6.60
C GLY A 243 6.63 18.26 -5.26
N ASP A 244 5.58 19.06 -5.33
CA ASP A 244 4.85 19.62 -4.18
C ASP A 244 3.43 19.05 -4.03
N TRP A 245 3.12 17.98 -4.78
CA TRP A 245 1.79 17.38 -4.80
C TRP A 245 1.35 16.89 -3.43
N LEU A 246 0.09 17.18 -3.10
CA LEU A 246 -0.60 16.74 -1.89
C LEU A 246 -1.79 15.81 -2.18
N TYR A 247 -2.24 15.80 -3.43
CA TYR A 247 -3.43 15.08 -3.89
C TYR A 247 -3.17 14.37 -5.19
N PHE A 248 -3.87 13.26 -5.39
CA PHE A 248 -3.97 12.60 -6.69
C PHE A 248 -5.33 11.92 -6.85
N VAL A 249 -5.72 11.67 -8.09
CA VAL A 249 -6.88 10.86 -8.45
C VAL A 249 -6.74 10.35 -9.87
N THR A 250 -7.06 9.09 -10.09
CA THR A 250 -7.12 8.48 -11.42
C THR A 250 -8.50 8.76 -12.03
N VAL A 251 -8.61 9.81 -12.85
CA VAL A 251 -9.90 10.26 -13.41
C VAL A 251 -10.48 9.28 -14.42
N LYS A 252 -9.62 8.50 -15.08
CA LYS A 252 -9.94 7.35 -15.95
C LYS A 252 -8.72 6.45 -16.07
N PRO A 253 -8.84 5.21 -16.51
CA PRO A 253 -7.70 4.32 -16.71
C PRO A 253 -6.56 4.99 -17.48
N GLY A 254 -5.36 5.03 -16.89
CA GLY A 254 -4.16 5.64 -17.47
C GLY A 254 -4.07 7.17 -17.37
N ASP A 255 -5.01 7.85 -16.70
CA ASP A 255 -4.99 9.30 -16.48
C ASP A 255 -5.07 9.61 -14.98
N THR A 256 -3.92 9.53 -14.29
CA THR A 256 -3.78 9.92 -12.88
C THR A 256 -3.28 11.36 -12.81
N ARG A 257 -4.04 12.23 -12.14
CA ARG A 257 -3.70 13.65 -11.97
C ARG A 257 -3.19 13.91 -10.57
N PHE A 258 -2.15 14.73 -10.49
CA PHE A 258 -1.46 15.10 -9.26
C PHE A 258 -1.50 16.63 -9.10
N THR A 259 -1.82 17.12 -7.92
CA THR A 259 -1.87 18.56 -7.63
C THR A 259 -1.56 18.88 -6.17
N ALA A 260 -1.07 20.09 -5.90
CA ALA A 260 -0.97 20.66 -4.56
C ALA A 260 -2.24 21.47 -4.19
N ASP A 261 -3.04 21.88 -5.18
CA ASP A 261 -4.22 22.72 -5.00
C ASP A 261 -5.48 21.89 -4.72
N PHE A 262 -6.13 22.16 -3.59
CA PHE A 262 -7.34 21.45 -3.19
C PHE A 262 -8.54 21.76 -4.11
N THR A 263 -8.62 22.98 -4.67
CA THR A 263 -9.71 23.35 -5.57
C THR A 263 -9.57 22.58 -6.90
N GLU A 264 -8.36 22.42 -7.39
CA GLU A 264 -8.08 21.61 -8.57
C GLU A 264 -8.38 20.13 -8.31
N GLN A 265 -7.98 19.61 -7.13
CA GLN A 265 -8.34 18.24 -6.73
C GLN A 265 -9.84 18.02 -6.74
N GLN A 266 -10.64 18.96 -6.25
CA GLN A 266 -12.09 18.84 -6.28
C GLN A 266 -12.64 18.71 -7.71
N LYS A 267 -12.12 19.51 -8.66
CA LYS A 267 -12.50 19.42 -10.08
C LYS A 267 -12.14 18.04 -10.67
N ASN A 268 -10.94 17.53 -10.37
CA ASN A 268 -10.50 16.21 -10.83
C ASN A 268 -11.39 15.09 -10.27
N VAL A 269 -11.80 15.21 -9.02
CA VAL A 269 -12.72 14.27 -8.38
C VAL A 269 -14.13 14.35 -8.97
N ASP A 270 -14.63 15.54 -9.29
CA ASP A 270 -15.93 15.70 -9.96
C ASP A 270 -15.91 15.04 -11.35
N GLU A 271 -14.79 15.17 -12.08
CA GLU A 271 -14.58 14.49 -13.37
C GLU A 271 -14.54 12.97 -13.20
N PHE A 272 -13.81 12.46 -12.19
CA PHE A 272 -13.80 11.03 -11.85
C PHE A 272 -15.23 10.52 -11.60
N ASN A 273 -16.00 11.21 -10.76
CA ASN A 273 -17.37 10.82 -10.44
C ASN A 273 -18.28 10.77 -11.67
N LYS A 274 -18.11 11.75 -12.59
CA LYS A 274 -18.81 11.78 -13.86
C LYS A 274 -18.46 10.57 -14.72
N ASN A 275 -17.17 10.27 -14.90
CA ASN A 275 -16.68 9.14 -15.68
C ASN A 275 -17.19 7.80 -15.12
N GLN A 276 -17.21 7.65 -13.79
CA GLN A 276 -17.75 6.46 -13.11
C GLN A 276 -19.27 6.31 -13.35
N ALA A 277 -20.02 7.41 -13.32
CA ALA A 277 -21.45 7.39 -13.56
C ALA A 277 -21.79 7.02 -15.03
N GLU A 278 -20.98 7.50 -15.97
CA GLU A 278 -21.09 7.15 -17.39
C GLU A 278 -20.75 5.68 -17.66
N ALA A 279 -19.68 5.17 -17.06
CA ALA A 279 -19.30 3.76 -17.18
C ALA A 279 -20.39 2.81 -16.67
N LYS A 280 -21.05 3.16 -15.55
CA LYS A 280 -22.19 2.36 -15.00
C LYS A 280 -23.45 2.39 -15.86
N LYS A 281 -23.62 3.37 -16.74
CA LYS A 281 -24.78 3.45 -17.66
C LYS A 281 -24.56 2.64 -18.93
N ASN A 282 -23.29 2.40 -19.29
CA ASN A 282 -22.89 1.78 -20.54
C ASN A 282 -22.47 0.30 -20.38
N GLY A 283 -22.43 -0.23 -19.16
CA GLY A 283 -22.17 -1.63 -18.84
C GLY A 283 -23.38 -2.28 -18.16
#